data_6321294c06f667c33e6c98416895d04d
#
_entry.id   6321294c06f667c33e6c98416895d04d
#
_cell.length_a   1.000
_cell.length_b   1.000
_cell.length_c   1.000
_cell.angle_alpha   90.00
_cell.angle_beta   90.00
_cell.angle_gamma   90.00
#
_symmetry.space_group_name_H-M   'P 1'
#
loop_
_entity.id
_entity.type
_entity.pdbx_description
1 polymer ?
#
loop_
_entity_poly.entity_id
_entity_poly.type
_entity_poly.pdbx_seq_one_letter_code
_entity_poly.pdbx_strand_id
1 'polypeptide(L)'
;MKKEINTLKSTKITLFRGKGIRKTLHKNEWWFSVVDVIEAVTESERPRKYWSDLKKKLLQEGYAQLSEKIGQLKLLSADGKYYETDCGDTETMFRIVQSIPSPKAEPFKRWLAKVGYERIQEIENPELATKRTRVLYKLKGYSEDWIEKRMRGIVIREELTDEWKNRGSKEERDYEILTAEISKATFGVTPSEYKKLKGLKRQNLRDHMDDFELIFNMLGERATTEIHRTENSKGVAKLKSDAKAGGDIAGGARKKLEKRLGRSVITKKNFVRSPERKKLLP
;
A
#
# COMPACT_ATOMS: atom_id res chain seq x y z
N MET A 1 -24.32 -10.79 -10.61
CA MET A 1 -24.43 -11.83 -9.55
C MET A 1 -23.10 -12.34 -8.99
N LYS A 2 -22.16 -12.91 -9.75
CA LYS A 2 -20.85 -13.36 -9.18
C LYS A 2 -19.95 -12.22 -8.65
N LYS A 3 -19.97 -11.01 -9.22
CA LYS A 3 -19.23 -9.83 -8.75
C LYS A 3 -19.80 -9.25 -7.45
N GLU A 4 -21.10 -9.26 -7.28
CA GLU A 4 -21.78 -8.77 -6.06
C GLU A 4 -21.56 -9.71 -4.86
N ILE A 5 -21.54 -11.01 -5.10
CA ILE A 5 -21.28 -12.03 -4.05
C ILE A 5 -19.87 -11.89 -3.48
N ASN A 6 -18.87 -11.48 -4.28
CA ASN A 6 -17.51 -11.24 -3.79
C ASN A 6 -17.39 -9.97 -2.94
N THR A 7 -18.20 -8.95 -3.20
CA THR A 7 -18.23 -7.72 -2.39
C THR A 7 -18.86 -7.97 -1.02
N LEU A 8 -19.88 -8.81 -0.96
CA LEU A 8 -20.59 -9.18 0.27
C LEU A 8 -19.73 -9.97 1.28
N LYS A 9 -18.73 -10.72 0.81
CA LYS A 9 -17.82 -11.51 1.67
C LYS A 9 -16.60 -10.73 2.21
N SER A 10 -16.48 -9.43 1.94
CA SER A 10 -15.27 -8.65 2.19
C SER A 10 -15.36 -7.63 3.33
N THR A 11 -16.46 -7.62 4.11
CA THR A 11 -16.55 -6.74 5.28
C THR A 11 -15.48 -7.11 6.29
N LYS A 12 -14.60 -6.16 6.59
CA LYS A 12 -13.53 -6.28 7.59
C LYS A 12 -13.74 -5.27 8.71
N ILE A 13 -13.26 -5.62 9.90
CA ILE A 13 -13.30 -4.75 11.07
C ILE A 13 -11.89 -4.21 11.30
N THR A 14 -11.79 -2.91 11.55
CA THR A 14 -10.59 -2.22 12.02
C THR A 14 -10.88 -1.69 13.41
N LEU A 15 -9.98 -1.92 14.36
CA LEU A 15 -10.14 -1.41 15.72
C LEU A 15 -9.60 0.02 15.83
N PHE A 16 -10.39 0.90 16.43
CA PHE A 16 -9.98 2.24 16.82
C PHE A 16 -10.43 2.49 18.27
N ARG A 17 -9.50 2.77 19.15
CA ARG A 17 -9.76 2.92 20.60
C ARG A 17 -10.59 1.76 21.19
N GLY A 18 -10.31 0.52 20.74
CA GLY A 18 -11.04 -0.67 21.17
C GLY A 18 -12.42 -0.88 20.53
N LYS A 19 -12.91 0.08 19.73
CA LYS A 19 -14.18 -0.06 19.00
C LYS A 19 -13.93 -0.58 17.58
N GLY A 20 -14.83 -1.45 17.13
CA GLY A 20 -14.78 -2.05 15.79
C GLY A 20 -15.37 -1.12 14.74
N ILE A 21 -14.59 -0.76 13.72
CA ILE A 21 -15.05 -0.03 12.56
C ILE A 21 -15.17 -0.99 11.38
N ARG A 22 -16.36 -1.15 10.84
CA ARG A 22 -16.61 -1.95 9.65
C ARG A 22 -16.06 -1.23 8.42
N LYS A 23 -15.44 -1.99 7.54
CA LYS A 23 -14.91 -1.51 6.27
C LYS A 23 -15.03 -2.53 5.16
N THR A 24 -15.10 -2.06 3.94
CA THR A 24 -15.11 -2.88 2.73
C THR A 24 -14.18 -2.30 1.67
N LEU A 25 -13.80 -3.12 0.71
CA LEU A 25 -13.04 -2.67 -0.45
C LEU A 25 -14.02 -2.22 -1.54
N HIS A 26 -13.96 -0.94 -1.93
CA HIS A 26 -14.75 -0.36 -3.01
C HIS A 26 -13.82 0.46 -3.92
N LYS A 27 -13.97 0.33 -5.23
CA LYS A 27 -13.09 0.99 -6.24
C LYS A 27 -11.60 0.87 -5.92
N ASN A 28 -11.16 -0.31 -5.48
CA ASN A 28 -9.79 -0.61 -5.08
C ASN A 28 -9.26 0.18 -3.85
N GLU A 29 -10.12 0.83 -3.07
CA GLU A 29 -9.82 1.56 -1.85
C GLU A 29 -10.62 1.04 -0.66
N TRP A 30 -10.12 1.32 0.57
CA TRP A 30 -10.85 0.98 1.77
C TRP A 30 -11.88 2.05 2.08
N TRP A 31 -13.14 1.61 2.15
CA TRP A 31 -14.27 2.43 2.56
C TRP A 31 -14.75 2.00 3.94
N PHE A 32 -15.02 2.96 4.79
CA PHE A 32 -15.35 2.79 6.20
C PHE A 32 -16.79 3.21 6.49
N SER A 33 -17.44 2.53 7.44
CA SER A 33 -18.75 2.94 7.95
C SER A 33 -18.64 4.27 8.67
N VAL A 34 -19.35 5.29 8.20
CA VAL A 34 -19.38 6.63 8.82
C VAL A 34 -19.92 6.56 10.24
N VAL A 35 -20.99 5.79 10.44
CA VAL A 35 -21.65 5.64 11.76
C VAL A 35 -20.68 5.01 12.77
N ASP A 36 -19.93 3.99 12.37
CA ASP A 36 -18.97 3.34 13.26
C ASP A 36 -17.81 4.27 13.62
N VAL A 37 -17.34 5.08 12.67
CA VAL A 37 -16.28 6.09 12.91
C VAL A 37 -16.80 7.16 13.90
N ILE A 38 -18.01 7.67 13.69
CA ILE A 38 -18.62 8.64 14.61
C ILE A 38 -18.75 8.04 16.01
N GLU A 39 -19.26 6.82 16.12
CA GLU A 39 -19.36 6.13 17.41
C GLU A 39 -18.01 5.97 18.10
N ALA A 40 -16.99 5.57 17.36
CA ALA A 40 -15.64 5.39 17.89
C ALA A 40 -15.00 6.70 18.38
N VAL A 41 -15.27 7.82 17.68
CA VAL A 41 -14.66 9.12 17.95
C VAL A 41 -15.44 9.91 19.02
N THR A 42 -16.78 9.80 19.03
CA THR A 42 -17.62 10.60 19.93
C THR A 42 -18.11 9.84 21.16
N GLU A 43 -18.12 8.50 21.09
CA GLU A 43 -18.74 7.61 22.07
C GLU A 43 -20.24 7.92 22.26
N SER A 44 -20.90 8.38 21.19
CA SER A 44 -22.31 8.68 21.20
C SER A 44 -23.17 7.41 21.31
N GLU A 45 -24.18 7.44 22.16
CA GLU A 45 -25.17 6.36 22.24
C GLU A 45 -26.11 6.30 21.02
N ARG A 46 -26.17 7.40 20.24
CA ARG A 46 -27.04 7.52 19.06
C ARG A 46 -26.22 7.95 17.82
N PRO A 47 -25.25 7.16 17.37
CA PRO A 47 -24.32 7.57 16.32
C PRO A 47 -25.01 7.79 14.96
N ARG A 48 -26.10 7.08 14.66
CA ARG A 48 -26.89 7.31 13.44
C ARG A 48 -27.57 8.67 13.42
N LYS A 49 -28.18 9.09 14.55
CA LYS A 49 -28.78 10.42 14.68
C LYS A 49 -27.72 11.49 14.59
N TYR A 50 -26.62 11.31 15.32
CA TYR A 50 -25.47 12.23 15.25
C TYR A 50 -24.98 12.44 13.81
N TRP A 51 -24.84 11.36 13.04
CA TRP A 51 -24.48 11.44 11.63
C TRP A 51 -25.49 12.21 10.81
N SER A 52 -26.79 11.93 10.97
CA SER A 52 -27.85 12.64 10.24
C SER A 52 -27.79 14.15 10.47
N ASP A 53 -27.61 14.58 11.73
CA ASP A 53 -27.54 15.98 12.09
C ASP A 53 -26.25 16.64 11.57
N LEU A 54 -25.10 15.97 11.70
CA LEU A 54 -23.83 16.45 11.18
C LEU A 54 -23.85 16.57 9.65
N LYS A 55 -24.43 15.59 8.96
CA LYS A 55 -24.55 15.59 7.49
C LYS A 55 -25.34 16.80 6.99
N LYS A 56 -26.48 17.11 7.64
CA LYS A 56 -27.29 18.30 7.34
C LYS A 56 -26.47 19.59 7.53
N LYS A 57 -25.78 19.69 8.65
CA LYS A 57 -24.95 20.85 8.95
C LYS A 57 -23.85 21.05 7.90
N LEU A 58 -23.12 19.98 7.53
CA LEU A 58 -22.05 20.05 6.52
C LEU A 58 -22.59 20.49 5.15
N LEU A 59 -23.77 20.03 4.76
CA LEU A 59 -24.41 20.47 3.52
C LEU A 59 -24.81 21.94 3.57
N GLN A 60 -25.32 22.42 4.70
CA GLN A 60 -25.67 23.83 4.91
C GLN A 60 -24.42 24.75 4.93
N GLU A 61 -23.30 24.27 5.43
CA GLU A 61 -22.00 24.96 5.40
C GLU A 61 -21.33 24.99 4.01
N GLY A 62 -22.02 24.50 2.98
CA GLY A 62 -21.53 24.53 1.60
C GLY A 62 -20.68 23.33 1.20
N TYR A 63 -20.61 22.27 2.02
CA TYR A 63 -19.89 21.04 1.67
C TYR A 63 -20.75 20.13 0.80
N ALA A 64 -21.20 20.67 -0.35
CA ALA A 64 -22.09 19.96 -1.29
C ALA A 64 -21.50 18.65 -1.82
N GLN A 65 -20.17 18.62 -2.01
CA GLN A 65 -19.44 17.43 -2.49
C GLN A 65 -19.48 16.23 -1.52
N LEU A 66 -19.92 16.43 -0.28
CA LEU A 66 -20.02 15.34 0.69
C LEU A 66 -20.92 14.20 0.20
N SER A 67 -22.02 14.55 -0.47
CA SER A 67 -22.97 13.57 -1.00
C SER A 67 -22.37 12.70 -2.10
N GLU A 68 -21.45 13.23 -2.88
CA GLU A 68 -20.74 12.51 -3.94
C GLU A 68 -19.64 11.58 -3.38
N LYS A 69 -19.04 11.97 -2.25
CA LYS A 69 -17.98 11.20 -1.56
C LYS A 69 -18.52 10.16 -0.58
N ILE A 70 -19.84 10.17 -0.30
CA ILE A 70 -20.50 9.16 0.54
C ILE A 70 -21.26 8.18 -0.36
N GLY A 71 -20.89 6.91 -0.27
CA GLY A 71 -21.61 5.82 -0.93
C GLY A 71 -22.36 4.94 0.05
N GLN A 72 -23.51 4.44 -0.38
CA GLN A 72 -24.23 3.41 0.38
C GLN A 72 -23.69 2.03 0.00
N LEU A 73 -23.07 1.36 0.95
CA LEU A 73 -22.47 0.03 0.75
C LEU A 73 -23.07 -0.96 1.74
N LYS A 74 -23.30 -2.20 1.27
CA LYS A 74 -23.79 -3.27 2.11
C LYS A 74 -22.70 -3.80 3.03
N LEU A 75 -22.84 -3.55 4.33
CA LEU A 75 -21.92 -4.05 5.36
C LEU A 75 -22.63 -5.07 6.27
N LEU A 76 -21.86 -6.08 6.67
CA LEU A 76 -22.31 -7.10 7.61
C LEU A 76 -22.54 -6.46 8.99
N SER A 77 -23.69 -6.69 9.59
CA SER A 77 -24.06 -6.25 10.94
C SER A 77 -23.87 -7.37 11.96
N ALA A 78 -23.97 -7.05 13.23
CA ALA A 78 -23.80 -8.00 14.33
C ALA A 78 -24.85 -9.14 14.33
N ASP A 79 -26.02 -8.90 13.74
CA ASP A 79 -27.09 -9.89 13.56
C ASP A 79 -26.87 -10.85 12.37
N GLY A 80 -25.70 -10.75 11.71
CA GLY A 80 -25.37 -11.58 10.55
C GLY A 80 -26.02 -11.14 9.23
N LYS A 81 -26.79 -10.05 9.21
CA LYS A 81 -27.42 -9.51 8.00
C LYS A 81 -26.61 -8.36 7.39
N TYR A 82 -26.82 -8.12 6.10
CA TYR A 82 -26.19 -7.02 5.38
C TYR A 82 -27.15 -5.84 5.28
N TYR A 83 -26.69 -4.67 5.71
CA TYR A 83 -27.46 -3.43 5.63
C TYR A 83 -26.69 -2.38 4.82
N GLU A 84 -27.45 -1.61 4.05
CA GLU A 84 -26.93 -0.40 3.42
C GLU A 84 -26.49 0.59 4.48
N THR A 85 -25.26 1.05 4.34
CA THR A 85 -24.59 1.88 5.34
C THR A 85 -23.82 2.98 4.62
N ASP A 86 -23.96 4.22 5.09
CA ASP A 86 -23.16 5.33 4.59
C ASP A 86 -21.67 5.05 4.84
N CYS A 87 -20.91 4.99 3.77
CA CYS A 87 -19.48 4.72 3.78
C CYS A 87 -18.74 5.79 3.00
N GLY A 88 -17.51 6.05 3.38
CA GLY A 88 -16.58 6.91 2.64
C GLY A 88 -15.17 6.37 2.69
N ASP A 89 -14.32 6.88 1.82
CA ASP A 89 -12.89 6.61 1.81
C ASP A 89 -12.17 7.25 3.00
N THR A 90 -10.87 7.04 3.09
CA THR A 90 -10.06 7.55 4.22
C THR A 90 -10.06 9.08 4.30
N GLU A 91 -9.97 9.77 3.15
CA GLU A 91 -9.97 11.24 3.09
C GLU A 91 -11.29 11.80 3.60
N THR A 92 -12.40 11.23 3.12
CA THR A 92 -13.75 11.61 3.56
C THR A 92 -13.95 11.38 5.05
N MET A 93 -13.45 10.26 5.59
CA MET A 93 -13.51 10.01 7.04
C MET A 93 -12.73 11.06 7.83
N PHE A 94 -11.54 11.44 7.38
CA PHE A 94 -10.74 12.48 8.04
C PHE A 94 -11.47 13.83 8.01
N ARG A 95 -12.07 14.18 6.89
CA ARG A 95 -12.85 15.42 6.78
C ARG A 95 -14.08 15.44 7.70
N ILE A 96 -14.82 14.33 7.78
CA ILE A 96 -15.96 14.20 8.70
C ILE A 96 -15.49 14.36 10.15
N VAL A 97 -14.41 13.68 10.57
CA VAL A 97 -13.91 13.75 11.95
C VAL A 97 -13.47 15.17 12.32
N GLN A 98 -12.87 15.93 11.40
CA GLN A 98 -12.52 17.34 11.62
C GLN A 98 -13.73 18.19 11.93
N SER A 99 -14.90 17.88 11.36
CA SER A 99 -16.14 18.63 11.54
C SER A 99 -16.94 18.23 12.79
N ILE A 100 -16.53 17.19 13.51
CA ILE A 100 -17.22 16.74 14.73
C ILE A 100 -16.95 17.74 15.87
N PRO A 101 -17.96 18.47 16.41
CA PRO A 101 -17.78 19.44 17.49
C PRO A 101 -17.80 18.72 18.86
N SER A 102 -16.91 17.75 19.04
CA SER A 102 -16.82 16.97 20.30
C SER A 102 -15.42 17.04 20.87
N PRO A 103 -15.23 17.33 22.17
CA PRO A 103 -13.96 17.25 22.85
C PRO A 103 -13.28 15.87 22.72
N LYS A 104 -14.10 14.81 22.59
CA LYS A 104 -13.59 13.44 22.41
C LYS A 104 -12.92 13.22 21.04
N ALA A 105 -13.25 14.05 20.05
CA ALA A 105 -12.58 14.04 18.73
C ALA A 105 -11.24 14.79 18.74
N GLU A 106 -10.98 15.62 19.75
CA GLU A 106 -9.81 16.50 19.81
C GLU A 106 -8.47 15.75 19.71
N PRO A 107 -8.23 14.62 20.36
CA PRO A 107 -6.98 13.86 20.19
C PRO A 107 -6.72 13.45 18.76
N PHE A 108 -7.79 13.07 18.02
CA PHE A 108 -7.67 12.70 16.61
C PHE A 108 -7.39 13.93 15.72
N LYS A 109 -8.05 15.06 15.99
CA LYS A 109 -7.80 16.33 15.28
C LYS A 109 -6.35 16.81 15.46
N ARG A 110 -5.83 16.72 16.69
CA ARG A 110 -4.41 17.03 16.98
C ARG A 110 -3.45 16.10 16.26
N TRP A 111 -3.78 14.81 16.19
CA TRP A 111 -2.97 13.87 15.43
C TRP A 111 -2.96 14.22 13.93
N LEU A 112 -4.11 14.57 13.32
CA LEU A 112 -4.17 15.03 11.94
C LEU A 112 -3.36 16.30 11.71
N ALA A 113 -3.47 17.28 12.61
CA ALA A 113 -2.70 18.51 12.55
C ALA A 113 -1.19 18.23 12.62
N LYS A 114 -0.77 17.31 13.50
CA LYS A 114 0.62 16.86 13.61
C LYS A 114 1.11 16.21 12.31
N VAL A 115 0.33 15.31 11.73
CA VAL A 115 0.67 14.65 10.46
C VAL A 115 0.81 15.68 9.33
N GLY A 116 -0.10 16.66 9.26
CA GLY A 116 -0.01 17.74 8.30
C GLY A 116 1.25 18.60 8.49
N TYR A 117 1.56 18.95 9.72
CA TYR A 117 2.78 19.70 10.06
C TYR A 117 4.06 18.92 9.70
N GLU A 118 4.14 17.65 10.06
CA GLU A 118 5.27 16.78 9.70
C GLU A 118 5.45 16.71 8.18
N ARG A 119 4.35 16.67 7.42
CA ARG A 119 4.40 16.70 5.96
C ARG A 119 4.95 17.99 5.39
N ILE A 120 4.58 19.15 5.96
CA ILE A 120 5.13 20.45 5.57
C ILE A 120 6.64 20.48 5.83
N GLN A 121 7.07 20.02 7.01
CA GLN A 121 8.50 19.91 7.34
C GLN A 121 9.27 19.01 6.37
N GLU A 122 8.67 17.92 5.89
CA GLU A 122 9.30 17.03 4.90
C GLU A 122 9.44 17.70 3.53
N ILE A 123 8.55 18.63 3.16
CA ILE A 123 8.67 19.42 1.94
C ILE A 123 9.85 20.39 2.05
N GLU A 124 10.05 21.00 3.20
CA GLU A 124 11.16 21.91 3.47
C GLU A 124 12.50 21.16 3.64
N ASN A 125 12.45 19.98 4.25
CA ASN A 125 13.62 19.12 4.48
C ASN A 125 13.33 17.66 4.11
N PRO A 126 13.56 17.24 2.85
CA PRO A 126 13.27 15.89 2.35
C PRO A 126 13.98 14.76 3.11
N GLU A 127 15.08 15.03 3.82
CA GLU A 127 15.75 14.01 4.65
C GLU A 127 14.83 13.47 5.75
N LEU A 128 13.88 14.29 6.24
CA LEU A 128 12.93 13.86 7.28
C LEU A 128 12.02 12.74 6.77
N ALA A 129 11.60 12.78 5.50
CA ALA A 129 10.82 11.70 4.89
C ALA A 129 11.62 10.39 4.84
N THR A 130 12.91 10.46 4.49
CA THR A 130 13.80 9.31 4.49
C THR A 130 13.97 8.73 5.91
N LYS A 131 14.22 9.60 6.90
CA LYS A 131 14.33 9.20 8.32
C LYS A 131 13.04 8.55 8.80
N ARG A 132 11.88 9.13 8.48
CA ARG A 132 10.57 8.56 8.83
C ARG A 132 10.36 7.18 8.20
N THR A 133 10.73 7.01 6.94
CA THR A 133 10.62 5.71 6.25
C THR A 133 11.44 4.63 6.98
N ARG A 134 12.68 4.94 7.39
CA ARG A 134 13.52 4.03 8.18
C ARG A 134 12.89 3.68 9.52
N VAL A 135 12.36 4.67 10.23
CA VAL A 135 11.67 4.47 11.51
C VAL A 135 10.44 3.56 11.33
N LEU A 136 9.65 3.75 10.27
CA LEU A 136 8.49 2.90 9.99
C LEU A 136 8.88 1.44 9.73
N TYR A 137 9.96 1.18 8.97
CA TYR A 137 10.46 -0.19 8.79
C TYR A 137 10.96 -0.78 10.12
N LYS A 138 11.66 0.02 10.94
CA LYS A 138 12.12 -0.40 12.28
C LYS A 138 10.95 -0.78 13.20
N LEU A 139 9.88 0.01 13.21
CA LEU A 139 8.65 -0.28 13.95
C LEU A 139 7.92 -1.53 13.46
N LYS A 140 8.08 -1.87 12.17
CA LYS A 140 7.59 -3.13 11.60
C LYS A 140 8.47 -4.34 11.96
N GLY A 141 9.59 -4.15 12.65
CA GLY A 141 10.47 -5.22 13.13
C GLY A 141 11.59 -5.61 12.15
N TYR A 142 11.87 -4.81 11.11
CA TYR A 142 12.99 -5.06 10.21
C TYR A 142 14.32 -4.67 10.85
N SER A 143 15.38 -5.44 10.55
CA SER A 143 16.74 -5.12 10.99
C SER A 143 17.32 -3.93 10.23
N GLU A 144 18.29 -3.23 10.81
CA GLU A 144 18.96 -2.10 10.16
C GLU A 144 19.59 -2.51 8.82
N ASP A 145 20.26 -3.66 8.77
CA ASP A 145 20.88 -4.20 7.57
C ASP A 145 19.85 -4.45 6.44
N TRP A 146 18.69 -5.01 6.78
CA TRP A 146 17.60 -5.17 5.82
C TRP A 146 17.06 -3.82 5.35
N ILE A 147 16.90 -2.85 6.26
CA ILE A 147 16.41 -1.50 5.96
C ILE A 147 17.36 -0.82 4.96
N GLU A 148 18.68 -0.90 5.17
CA GLU A 148 19.66 -0.34 4.24
C GLU A 148 19.52 -0.93 2.83
N LYS A 149 19.44 -2.25 2.71
CA LYS A 149 19.23 -2.92 1.43
C LYS A 149 17.92 -2.49 0.77
N ARG A 150 16.85 -2.40 1.56
CA ARG A 150 15.54 -1.99 1.04
C ARG A 150 15.55 -0.54 0.55
N MET A 151 16.17 0.37 1.28
CA MET A 151 16.32 1.78 0.87
C MET A 151 17.12 1.90 -0.41
N ARG A 152 18.24 1.16 -0.54
CA ARG A 152 19.02 1.11 -1.78
C ARG A 152 18.20 0.55 -2.95
N GLY A 153 17.40 -0.49 -2.72
CA GLY A 153 16.51 -1.05 -3.73
C GLY A 153 15.41 -0.09 -4.19
N ILE A 154 14.97 0.86 -3.35
CA ILE A 154 14.05 1.92 -3.76
C ILE A 154 14.74 2.83 -4.79
N VAL A 155 15.92 3.32 -4.49
CA VAL A 155 16.68 4.20 -5.38
C VAL A 155 16.97 3.54 -6.74
N ILE A 156 17.43 2.29 -6.73
CA ILE A 156 17.68 1.52 -7.96
C ILE A 156 16.41 1.40 -8.79
N ARG A 157 15.29 1.17 -8.14
CA ARG A 157 13.98 1.05 -8.81
C ARG A 157 13.51 2.37 -9.41
N GLU A 158 13.67 3.47 -8.70
CA GLU A 158 13.33 4.82 -9.19
C GLU A 158 14.17 5.15 -10.43
N GLU A 159 15.49 4.94 -10.35
CA GLU A 159 16.41 5.15 -11.48
C GLU A 159 16.00 4.35 -12.72
N LEU A 160 15.68 3.07 -12.57
CA LEU A 160 15.20 2.23 -13.66
C LEU A 160 13.86 2.73 -14.24
N THR A 161 12.96 3.18 -13.39
CA THR A 161 11.66 3.69 -13.80
C THR A 161 11.80 4.98 -14.60
N ASP A 162 12.71 5.86 -14.20
CA ASP A 162 13.04 7.09 -14.92
C ASP A 162 13.66 6.80 -16.28
N GLU A 163 14.57 5.80 -16.35
CA GLU A 163 15.11 5.33 -17.64
C GLU A 163 14.00 4.84 -18.57
N TRP A 164 13.08 4.05 -18.09
CA TRP A 164 11.95 3.58 -18.91
C TRP A 164 11.11 4.75 -19.44
N LYS A 165 10.78 5.72 -18.56
CA LYS A 165 10.04 6.91 -18.93
C LYS A 165 10.75 7.72 -20.03
N ASN A 166 12.05 7.96 -19.86
CA ASN A 166 12.86 8.72 -20.80
C ASN A 166 13.08 7.98 -22.14
N ARG A 167 12.91 6.66 -22.17
CA ARG A 167 13.12 5.81 -23.33
C ARG A 167 11.84 5.37 -24.04
N GLY A 168 10.69 5.93 -23.65
CA GLY A 168 9.43 5.82 -24.37
C GLY A 168 8.35 4.95 -23.74
N SER A 169 8.52 4.47 -22.51
CA SER A 169 7.42 3.87 -21.73
C SER A 169 6.53 4.97 -21.17
N LYS A 170 5.27 5.01 -21.58
CA LYS A 170 4.32 6.08 -21.20
C LYS A 170 3.17 5.57 -20.36
N GLU A 171 2.80 4.31 -20.51
CA GLU A 171 1.63 3.71 -19.89
C GLU A 171 2.03 2.90 -18.65
N GLU A 172 1.17 2.89 -17.63
CA GLU A 172 1.36 2.09 -16.40
C GLU A 172 1.55 0.59 -16.75
N ARG A 173 0.84 0.13 -17.78
CA ARG A 173 0.97 -1.24 -18.29
C ARG A 173 2.37 -1.58 -18.80
N ASP A 174 3.10 -0.63 -19.38
CA ASP A 174 4.48 -0.87 -19.84
C ASP A 174 5.38 -1.20 -18.66
N TYR A 175 5.27 -0.41 -17.56
CA TYR A 175 6.04 -0.64 -16.34
C TYR A 175 5.75 -1.99 -15.69
N GLU A 176 4.49 -2.44 -15.75
CA GLU A 176 4.09 -3.76 -15.26
C GLU A 176 4.75 -4.87 -16.09
N ILE A 177 4.71 -4.77 -17.42
CA ILE A 177 5.30 -5.74 -18.35
C ILE A 177 6.82 -5.82 -18.12
N LEU A 178 7.52 -4.69 -18.12
CA LEU A 178 8.97 -4.64 -17.95
C LEU A 178 9.39 -5.19 -16.59
N THR A 179 8.66 -4.87 -15.54
CA THR A 179 8.89 -5.42 -14.21
C THR A 179 8.66 -6.93 -14.17
N ALA A 180 7.63 -7.42 -14.88
CA ALA A 180 7.33 -8.85 -14.94
C ALA A 180 8.44 -9.63 -15.67
N GLU A 181 9.01 -9.07 -16.73
CA GLU A 181 10.13 -9.69 -17.45
C GLU A 181 11.38 -9.81 -16.57
N ILE A 182 11.79 -8.74 -15.88
CA ILE A 182 12.91 -8.81 -14.93
C ILE A 182 12.65 -9.88 -13.87
N SER A 183 11.46 -9.86 -13.25
CA SER A 183 11.11 -10.79 -12.18
C SER A 183 11.10 -12.23 -12.66
N LYS A 184 10.51 -12.49 -13.84
CA LYS A 184 10.42 -13.82 -14.44
C LYS A 184 11.80 -14.36 -14.80
N ALA A 185 12.68 -13.55 -15.38
CA ALA A 185 14.03 -13.93 -15.69
C ALA A 185 14.87 -14.14 -14.42
N THR A 186 14.74 -13.27 -13.42
CA THR A 186 15.48 -13.36 -12.15
C THR A 186 15.02 -14.54 -11.29
N PHE A 187 13.68 -14.69 -11.09
CA PHE A 187 13.11 -15.62 -10.10
C PHE A 187 12.32 -16.78 -10.72
N GLY A 188 12.08 -16.78 -12.03
CA GLY A 188 11.21 -17.77 -12.69
C GLY A 188 9.73 -17.53 -12.51
N VAL A 189 9.34 -16.45 -11.82
CA VAL A 189 7.95 -16.08 -11.52
C VAL A 189 7.74 -14.59 -11.72
N THR A 190 6.53 -14.22 -12.15
CA THR A 190 6.10 -12.82 -12.22
C THR A 190 5.85 -12.25 -10.82
N PRO A 191 5.82 -10.91 -10.64
CA PRO A 191 5.50 -10.30 -9.34
C PRO A 191 4.14 -10.75 -8.79
N SER A 192 3.15 -10.98 -9.66
CA SER A 192 1.83 -11.46 -9.24
C SER A 192 1.87 -12.89 -8.71
N GLU A 193 2.57 -13.79 -9.39
CA GLU A 193 2.79 -15.17 -8.95
C GLU A 193 3.60 -15.21 -7.65
N TYR A 194 4.62 -14.35 -7.54
CA TYR A 194 5.42 -14.26 -6.33
C TYR A 194 4.62 -13.76 -5.12
N LYS A 195 3.73 -12.75 -5.33
CA LYS A 195 2.78 -12.34 -4.29
C LYS A 195 1.89 -13.49 -3.84
N LYS A 196 1.38 -14.30 -4.77
CA LYS A 196 0.57 -15.49 -4.45
C LYS A 196 1.39 -16.50 -3.65
N LEU A 197 2.64 -16.78 -4.06
CA LEU A 197 3.55 -17.69 -3.36
C LEU A 197 3.77 -17.27 -1.90
N LYS A 198 3.90 -15.96 -1.63
CA LYS A 198 4.08 -15.38 -0.29
C LYS A 198 2.75 -15.12 0.45
N GLY A 199 1.59 -15.47 -0.12
CA GLY A 199 0.27 -15.24 0.49
C GLY A 199 -0.12 -13.76 0.61
N LEU A 200 0.44 -12.90 -0.25
CA LEU A 200 0.21 -11.46 -0.26
C LEU A 200 -1.01 -11.10 -1.14
N LYS A 201 -1.73 -10.06 -0.76
CA LYS A 201 -2.86 -9.51 -1.53
C LYS A 201 -2.49 -8.17 -2.17
N ARG A 202 -2.42 -7.11 -1.35
CA ARG A 202 -2.14 -5.72 -1.79
C ARG A 202 -0.77 -5.21 -1.33
N GLN A 203 -0.11 -5.97 -0.47
CA GLN A 203 1.17 -5.57 0.11
C GLN A 203 2.24 -5.41 -0.97
N ASN A 204 3.24 -4.57 -0.70
CA ASN A 204 4.40 -4.45 -1.56
C ASN A 204 5.23 -5.73 -1.44
N LEU A 205 5.45 -6.41 -2.58
CA LEU A 205 6.19 -7.68 -2.61
C LEU A 205 7.60 -7.54 -2.01
N ARG A 206 8.30 -6.43 -2.31
CA ARG A 206 9.68 -6.20 -1.84
C ARG A 206 9.79 -6.06 -0.33
N ASP A 207 8.74 -5.59 0.33
CA ASP A 207 8.69 -5.51 1.80
C ASP A 207 8.55 -6.90 2.47
N HIS A 208 8.33 -7.94 1.68
CA HIS A 208 8.20 -9.33 2.12
C HIS A 208 9.31 -10.25 1.57
N MET A 209 10.30 -9.67 0.92
CA MET A 209 11.50 -10.36 0.44
C MET A 209 12.55 -10.45 1.53
N ASP A 210 13.27 -11.59 1.56
CA ASP A 210 14.45 -11.74 2.40
C ASP A 210 15.69 -11.09 1.77
N ASP A 211 16.81 -11.25 2.42
CA ASP A 211 18.07 -10.63 2.05
C ASP A 211 18.51 -10.96 0.62
N PHE A 212 18.57 -12.25 0.29
CA PHE A 212 18.96 -12.69 -1.04
C PHE A 212 17.93 -12.34 -2.11
N GLU A 213 16.66 -12.41 -1.80
CA GLU A 213 15.59 -12.02 -2.71
C GLU A 213 15.73 -10.52 -3.07
N LEU A 214 16.03 -9.64 -2.09
CA LEU A 214 16.29 -8.21 -2.34
C LEU A 214 17.55 -7.99 -3.17
N ILE A 215 18.65 -8.71 -2.87
CA ILE A 215 19.92 -8.57 -3.59
C ILE A 215 19.75 -8.96 -5.06
N PHE A 216 19.12 -10.10 -5.37
CA PHE A 216 18.92 -10.51 -6.76
C PHE A 216 17.91 -9.62 -7.49
N ASN A 217 16.89 -9.10 -6.79
CA ASN A 217 16.00 -8.11 -7.39
C ASN A 217 16.75 -6.84 -7.79
N MET A 218 17.59 -6.30 -6.89
CA MET A 218 18.42 -5.13 -7.17
C MET A 218 19.43 -5.38 -8.31
N LEU A 219 20.03 -6.56 -8.36
CA LEU A 219 20.97 -6.91 -9.42
C LEU A 219 20.27 -6.94 -10.79
N GLY A 220 19.10 -7.56 -10.89
CA GLY A 220 18.31 -7.59 -12.13
C GLY A 220 17.89 -6.21 -12.58
N GLU A 221 17.39 -5.37 -11.67
CA GLU A 221 16.99 -3.99 -11.96
C GLU A 221 18.20 -3.13 -12.38
N ARG A 222 19.33 -3.22 -11.68
CA ARG A 222 20.55 -2.47 -12.01
C ARG A 222 21.17 -2.91 -13.33
N ALA A 223 21.28 -4.21 -13.57
CA ALA A 223 21.79 -4.74 -14.83
C ALA A 223 20.92 -4.27 -16.02
N THR A 224 19.60 -4.27 -15.87
CA THR A 224 18.69 -3.75 -16.88
C THR A 224 18.95 -2.27 -17.19
N THR A 225 19.11 -1.44 -16.14
CA THR A 225 19.43 -0.01 -16.29
C THR A 225 20.70 0.20 -17.12
N GLU A 226 21.77 -0.53 -16.79
CA GLU A 226 23.06 -0.40 -17.49
C GLU A 226 22.98 -0.89 -18.94
N ILE A 227 22.26 -1.98 -19.23
CA ILE A 227 22.02 -2.44 -20.61
C ILE A 227 21.28 -1.36 -21.41
N HIS A 228 20.20 -0.76 -20.85
CA HIS A 228 19.47 0.32 -21.51
C HIS A 228 20.36 1.50 -21.86
N ARG A 229 21.29 1.87 -20.98
CA ARG A 229 22.24 2.97 -21.19
C ARG A 229 23.28 2.64 -22.25
N THR A 230 23.89 1.48 -22.12
CA THR A 230 24.98 1.04 -23.00
C THR A 230 24.50 0.84 -24.43
N GLU A 231 23.31 0.25 -24.61
CA GLU A 231 22.74 -0.02 -25.93
C GLU A 231 21.88 1.14 -26.47
N ASN A 232 21.74 2.23 -25.71
CA ASN A 232 20.89 3.37 -26.04
C ASN A 232 19.48 2.95 -26.47
N SER A 233 18.90 2.02 -25.74
CA SER A 233 17.66 1.33 -26.07
C SER A 233 16.48 2.30 -26.10
N LYS A 234 15.55 2.13 -27.06
CA LYS A 234 14.33 2.95 -27.22
C LYS A 234 13.14 2.08 -27.57
N GLY A 235 12.00 2.45 -27.03
CA GLY A 235 10.71 1.79 -27.27
C GLY A 235 10.52 0.51 -26.48
N VAL A 236 9.26 0.22 -26.15
CA VAL A 236 8.86 -0.84 -25.19
C VAL A 236 9.38 -2.23 -25.59
N ALA A 237 9.39 -2.55 -26.89
CA ALA A 237 9.84 -3.86 -27.38
C ALA A 237 11.32 -4.10 -27.05
N LYS A 238 12.22 -3.11 -27.29
CA LYS A 238 13.64 -3.21 -26.98
C LYS A 238 13.86 -3.20 -25.48
N LEU A 239 13.19 -2.32 -24.75
CA LEU A 239 13.26 -2.27 -23.27
C LEU A 239 12.86 -3.60 -22.64
N LYS A 240 11.87 -4.30 -23.22
CA LYS A 240 11.45 -5.63 -22.77
C LYS A 240 12.54 -6.69 -22.96
N SER A 241 13.20 -6.69 -24.13
CA SER A 241 14.33 -7.58 -24.40
C SER A 241 15.46 -7.38 -23.38
N ASP A 242 15.80 -6.14 -23.10
CA ASP A 242 16.87 -5.78 -22.16
C ASP A 242 16.49 -6.08 -20.71
N ALA A 243 15.22 -5.88 -20.35
CA ALA A 243 14.67 -6.25 -19.06
C ALA A 243 14.82 -7.76 -18.80
N LYS A 244 14.57 -8.56 -19.84
CA LYS A 244 14.84 -10.00 -19.79
C LYS A 244 16.34 -10.30 -19.62
N ALA A 245 17.20 -9.67 -20.41
CA ALA A 245 18.65 -9.86 -20.35
C ALA A 245 19.22 -9.49 -18.96
N GLY A 246 18.84 -8.33 -18.40
CA GLY A 246 19.23 -7.93 -17.05
C GLY A 246 18.74 -8.90 -15.97
N GLY A 247 17.50 -9.37 -16.11
CA GLY A 247 16.94 -10.40 -15.24
C GLY A 247 17.65 -11.75 -15.37
N ASP A 248 18.05 -12.17 -16.58
CA ASP A 248 18.79 -13.42 -16.83
C ASP A 248 20.18 -13.41 -16.16
N ILE A 249 20.87 -12.26 -16.12
CA ILE A 249 22.11 -12.08 -15.37
C ILE A 249 21.90 -12.39 -13.89
N ALA A 250 20.90 -11.77 -13.28
CA ALA A 250 20.58 -12.00 -11.88
C ALA A 250 20.09 -13.44 -11.61
N GLY A 251 19.26 -13.98 -12.51
CA GLY A 251 18.77 -15.35 -12.45
C GLY A 251 19.87 -16.39 -12.58
N GLY A 252 20.85 -16.17 -13.46
CA GLY A 252 22.03 -17.01 -13.59
C GLY A 252 22.89 -17.04 -12.32
N ALA A 253 23.15 -15.86 -11.73
CA ALA A 253 23.85 -15.75 -10.45
C ALA A 253 23.07 -16.45 -9.31
N ARG A 254 21.76 -16.23 -9.22
CA ARG A 254 20.89 -16.90 -8.24
C ARG A 254 20.96 -18.41 -8.35
N LYS A 255 20.79 -18.97 -9.54
CA LYS A 255 20.84 -20.43 -9.77
C LYS A 255 22.19 -21.04 -9.37
N LYS A 256 23.30 -20.36 -9.67
CA LYS A 256 24.63 -20.78 -9.25
C LYS A 256 24.76 -20.82 -7.72
N LEU A 257 24.24 -19.79 -7.05
CA LEU A 257 24.21 -19.73 -5.58
C LEU A 257 23.32 -20.86 -5.00
N GLU A 258 22.11 -21.05 -5.52
CA GLU A 258 21.18 -22.09 -5.06
C GLU A 258 21.81 -23.50 -5.18
N LYS A 259 22.50 -23.76 -6.30
CA LYS A 259 23.25 -25.01 -6.49
C LYS A 259 24.31 -25.23 -5.42
N ARG A 260 25.02 -24.15 -5.02
CA ARG A 260 26.06 -24.23 -3.98
C ARG A 260 25.50 -24.36 -2.57
N LEU A 261 24.37 -23.72 -2.31
CA LEU A 261 23.70 -23.74 -1.00
C LEU A 261 22.84 -25.00 -0.79
N GLY A 262 22.49 -25.74 -1.84
CA GLY A 262 21.58 -26.88 -1.78
C GLY A 262 20.12 -26.49 -1.43
N ARG A 263 19.76 -25.20 -1.57
CA ARG A 263 18.40 -24.70 -1.28
C ARG A 263 18.02 -23.54 -2.18
N SER A 264 16.71 -23.36 -2.37
CA SER A 264 16.21 -22.21 -3.11
C SER A 264 16.35 -20.91 -2.32
N VAL A 265 16.66 -19.84 -3.04
CA VAL A 265 16.56 -18.44 -2.57
C VAL A 265 15.10 -18.00 -2.51
N ILE A 266 14.28 -18.49 -3.44
CA ILE A 266 12.85 -18.15 -3.48
C ILE A 266 12.13 -18.87 -2.37
N THR A 267 11.50 -18.15 -1.47
CA THR A 267 10.83 -18.72 -0.30
C THR A 267 9.36 -18.30 -0.20
N LYS A 268 8.53 -19.21 0.39
CA LYS A 268 7.16 -18.87 0.79
C LYS A 268 7.11 -18.02 2.06
N LYS A 269 8.23 -17.89 2.76
CA LYS A 269 8.30 -17.15 4.02
C LYS A 269 8.13 -15.66 3.76
N ASN A 270 7.22 -15.04 4.49
CA ASN A 270 7.20 -13.60 4.60
C ASN A 270 8.32 -13.18 5.53
N PHE A 271 9.14 -12.21 5.12
CA PHE A 271 10.24 -11.71 5.93
C PHE A 271 9.72 -11.06 7.23
N VAL A 272 8.60 -10.39 7.16
CA VAL A 272 7.87 -9.93 8.35
C VAL A 272 6.72 -10.90 8.60
N ARG A 273 6.80 -11.68 9.65
CA ARG A 273 5.61 -12.20 10.32
C ARG A 273 4.79 -10.96 10.66
N SER A 274 3.62 -10.82 10.03
CA SER A 274 2.73 -9.67 10.20
C SER A 274 2.85 -9.14 11.63
N PRO A 275 3.46 -7.97 11.87
CA PRO A 275 3.42 -7.38 13.21
C PRO A 275 1.94 -7.19 13.47
N GLU A 276 1.50 -7.73 14.55
CA GLU A 276 0.14 -7.57 15.00
C GLU A 276 -0.23 -6.10 14.87
N ARG A 277 -1.34 -5.82 14.20
CA ARG A 277 -1.90 -4.50 13.90
C ARG A 277 -2.13 -3.59 15.11
N LYS A 278 -1.65 -3.98 16.28
CA LYS A 278 -1.91 -3.35 17.59
C LYS A 278 -1.06 -2.13 17.91
N LYS A 279 -0.05 -1.73 17.08
CA LYS A 279 0.92 -0.68 17.46
C LYS A 279 1.02 0.51 16.51
N LEU A 280 0.16 0.69 15.52
CA LEU A 280 0.32 1.76 14.52
C LEU A 280 -0.63 2.95 14.66
N LEU A 281 -1.49 2.97 15.68
CA LEU A 281 -2.28 4.16 16.02
C LEU A 281 -2.13 4.42 17.53
N PRO A 282 -1.75 5.64 17.91
CA PRO A 282 -1.69 6.05 19.32
C PRO A 282 -3.07 6.04 19.99
#